data_42ee87ee7bf73462fa2d1c7ed96aa5e2
#
_entry.id   42ee87ee7bf73462fa2d1c7ed96aa5e2
#
_cell.length_a   1.000
_cell.length_b   1.000
_cell.length_c   1.000
_cell.angle_alpha   90.00
_cell.angle_beta   90.00
_cell.angle_gamma   90.00
#
_symmetry.space_group_name_H-M   'P 1'
#
loop_
_entity.id
_entity.type
_entity.pdbx_description
1 polymer ?
#
loop_
_entity_poly.entity_id
_entity_poly.type
_entity_poly.pdbx_seq_one_letter_code
_entity_poly.pdbx_strand_id
1 'polypeptide(L)'
;MIKKDKIFFLVFHLFVIAFVFFLKTSAVYTNEIVETKFLEYLLMGVYVYTFVTAKIYLDWLNSYMIFLYTSFLFNFTRVFLDVVNYKEFGWATKFANYYFFYEVRQEIIIVFLIVLLCTHLGFFIGILNEDEIELKGGITLASNNLYSNVGLTLFIISLPALAYKMFIQLKVILQAGYEAYYTGILKGVEYPFFTKGSGTVMTIGFLIFLISIPTKKKFLTVSGLYLMVKLLDSFKGARAIFLTQLLFIMWYYAKVYGIKIKAKTMVKLVGFTMIFSQVLVSIRSKKIFSFDLIKTVYDFLFSQGVSYLVLGYTIDLKDKIVGIGPYPYILQGLFGFQPQSPETLLQTNSLADKLTYELNPAAYLKGEGIGSNYIAEMYDLGYFWIILISIILGILIIKYEKYVVKNRFLLLTSYYFIPNLFYIPRGSFFGEGLFKNMAMLVAVYVVVFSIDFMYRRIENKKALV
;
A
#
# COMPACT_ATOMS: atom_id res chain seq x y z
N MET A 1 3.19 -32.93 -12.48
CA MET A 1 4.43 -32.20 -12.13
C MET A 1 4.15 -31.08 -11.14
N ILE A 2 3.25 -30.15 -11.42
CA ILE A 2 3.00 -28.94 -10.63
C ILE A 2 2.64 -29.16 -9.15
N LYS A 3 1.86 -30.20 -8.79
CA LYS A 3 1.47 -30.43 -7.39
C LYS A 3 2.62 -30.96 -6.53
N LYS A 4 3.50 -31.79 -7.09
CA LYS A 4 4.69 -32.32 -6.38
C LYS A 4 5.70 -31.20 -6.09
N ASP A 5 5.90 -30.29 -7.05
CA ASP A 5 6.84 -29.16 -6.88
C ASP A 5 6.34 -28.19 -5.80
N LYS A 6 5.03 -27.92 -5.73
CA LYS A 6 4.44 -27.10 -4.66
C LYS A 6 4.65 -27.70 -3.28
N ILE A 7 4.48 -29.02 -3.15
CA ILE A 7 4.70 -29.71 -1.87
C ILE A 7 6.18 -29.68 -1.49
N PHE A 8 7.09 -29.89 -2.42
CA PHE A 8 8.53 -29.79 -2.18
C PHE A 8 8.92 -28.38 -1.63
N PHE A 9 8.48 -27.32 -2.32
CA PHE A 9 8.77 -25.96 -1.86
C PHE A 9 8.10 -25.65 -0.53
N LEU A 10 6.89 -26.18 -0.26
CA LEU A 10 6.24 -26.02 1.04
C LEU A 10 7.04 -26.69 2.17
N VAL A 11 7.50 -27.93 1.97
CA VAL A 11 8.30 -28.62 2.97
C VAL A 11 9.62 -27.90 3.23
N PHE A 12 10.32 -27.49 2.16
CA PHE A 12 11.54 -26.69 2.30
C PHE A 12 11.27 -25.38 3.05
N HIS A 13 10.16 -24.72 2.74
CA HIS A 13 9.77 -23.49 3.39
C HIS A 13 9.52 -23.66 4.90
N LEU A 14 8.84 -24.74 5.30
CA LEU A 14 8.63 -25.07 6.72
C LEU A 14 9.96 -25.33 7.45
N PHE A 15 10.92 -25.92 6.76
CA PHE A 15 12.28 -26.08 7.32
C PHE A 15 12.96 -24.72 7.55
N VAL A 16 12.87 -23.78 6.60
CA VAL A 16 13.42 -22.43 6.76
C VAL A 16 12.73 -21.68 7.91
N ILE A 17 11.41 -21.82 8.06
CA ILE A 17 10.67 -21.26 9.19
C ILE A 17 11.21 -21.82 10.52
N ALA A 18 11.31 -23.15 10.63
CA ALA A 18 11.83 -23.81 11.84
C ALA A 18 13.24 -23.32 12.18
N PHE A 19 14.10 -23.15 11.18
CA PHE A 19 15.45 -22.62 11.36
C PHE A 19 15.46 -21.18 11.92
N VAL A 20 14.60 -20.29 11.41
CA VAL A 20 14.49 -18.91 11.91
C VAL A 20 13.96 -18.89 13.36
N PHE A 21 12.99 -19.74 13.68
CA PHE A 21 12.52 -19.89 15.07
C PHE A 21 13.61 -20.45 15.99
N PHE A 22 14.40 -21.39 15.52
CA PHE A 22 15.57 -21.89 16.27
C PHE A 22 16.56 -20.78 16.56
N LEU A 23 16.89 -19.96 15.56
CA LEU A 23 17.78 -18.79 15.75
C LEU A 23 17.23 -17.84 16.82
N LYS A 24 15.91 -17.58 16.79
CA LYS A 24 15.28 -16.72 17.79
C LYS A 24 15.35 -17.30 19.20
N THR A 25 15.12 -18.61 19.37
CA THR A 25 15.07 -19.23 20.69
C THR A 25 16.46 -19.54 21.26
N SER A 26 17.47 -19.69 20.40
CA SER A 26 18.85 -19.96 20.84
C SER A 26 19.57 -18.75 21.44
N ALA A 27 18.84 -17.63 21.68
CA ALA A 27 19.34 -16.41 22.32
C ALA A 27 20.63 -15.85 21.65
N VAL A 28 20.68 -15.90 20.34
CA VAL A 28 21.78 -15.36 19.51
C VAL A 28 21.79 -13.81 19.51
N TYR A 29 21.12 -13.20 20.47
CA TYR A 29 21.18 -11.76 20.67
C TYR A 29 22.45 -11.40 21.42
N THR A 30 23.55 -11.39 20.73
CA THR A 30 24.78 -10.80 21.25
C THR A 30 24.96 -9.43 20.64
N ASN A 31 25.67 -8.57 21.34
CA ASN A 31 26.02 -7.23 20.87
C ASN A 31 27.04 -7.24 19.69
N GLU A 32 27.11 -8.32 18.92
CA GLU A 32 28.16 -8.50 17.91
C GLU A 32 27.70 -8.10 16.49
N ILE A 33 28.55 -7.33 15.83
CA ILE A 33 28.38 -6.88 14.44
C ILE A 33 28.24 -8.09 13.49
N VAL A 34 29.01 -9.16 13.73
CA VAL A 34 29.06 -10.35 12.87
C VAL A 34 27.70 -11.05 12.79
N GLU A 35 27.00 -11.17 13.92
CA GLU A 35 25.71 -11.84 13.98
C GLU A 35 24.62 -10.99 13.33
N THR A 36 24.65 -9.68 13.54
CA THR A 36 23.73 -8.76 12.86
C THR A 36 23.91 -8.86 11.34
N LYS A 37 25.16 -8.88 10.85
CA LYS A 37 25.45 -9.05 9.43
C LYS A 37 24.98 -10.40 8.90
N PHE A 38 25.14 -11.48 9.64
CA PHE A 38 24.58 -12.78 9.26
C PHE A 38 23.06 -12.72 9.08
N LEU A 39 22.33 -12.11 10.01
CA LEU A 39 20.88 -11.96 9.91
C LEU A 39 20.46 -11.08 8.72
N GLU A 40 21.22 -10.03 8.41
CA GLU A 40 20.98 -9.19 7.23
C GLU A 40 21.11 -9.99 5.93
N TYR A 41 22.19 -10.77 5.77
CA TYR A 41 22.37 -11.66 4.61
C TYR A 41 21.29 -12.73 4.54
N LEU A 42 20.89 -13.30 5.67
CA LEU A 42 19.81 -14.28 5.75
C LEU A 42 18.49 -13.66 5.29
N LEU A 43 18.15 -12.45 5.72
CA LEU A 43 16.93 -11.75 5.28
C LEU A 43 16.95 -11.53 3.76
N MET A 44 18.07 -11.09 3.20
CA MET A 44 18.19 -10.90 1.74
C MET A 44 18.08 -12.23 0.99
N GLY A 45 18.69 -13.28 1.48
CA GLY A 45 18.58 -14.63 0.89
C GLY A 45 17.15 -15.16 0.94
N VAL A 46 16.46 -15.03 2.07
CA VAL A 46 15.05 -15.42 2.22
C VAL A 46 14.16 -14.56 1.32
N TYR A 47 14.41 -13.26 1.20
CA TYR A 47 13.65 -12.42 0.29
C TYR A 47 13.80 -12.87 -1.17
N VAL A 48 15.02 -13.14 -1.65
CA VAL A 48 15.25 -13.65 -3.00
C VAL A 48 14.55 -14.99 -3.21
N TYR A 49 14.64 -15.91 -2.22
CA TYR A 49 13.93 -17.19 -2.26
C TYR A 49 12.42 -17.00 -2.40
N THR A 50 11.79 -16.18 -1.55
CA THR A 50 10.35 -15.93 -1.59
C THR A 50 9.91 -15.26 -2.89
N PHE A 51 10.73 -14.35 -3.40
CA PHE A 51 10.49 -13.68 -4.68
C PHE A 51 10.56 -14.65 -5.87
N VAL A 52 11.60 -15.47 -5.97
CA VAL A 52 11.78 -16.42 -7.05
C VAL A 52 10.68 -17.48 -7.04
N THR A 53 10.37 -18.05 -5.88
CA THR A 53 9.31 -19.06 -5.75
C THR A 53 7.92 -18.49 -6.09
N ALA A 54 7.61 -17.28 -5.65
CA ALA A 54 6.36 -16.61 -6.05
C ALA A 54 6.30 -16.38 -7.57
N LYS A 55 7.42 -15.95 -8.18
CA LYS A 55 7.50 -15.68 -9.63
C LYS A 55 7.33 -16.93 -10.50
N ILE A 56 7.67 -18.11 -10.02
CA ILE A 56 7.40 -19.38 -10.73
C ILE A 56 5.90 -19.54 -11.00
N TYR A 57 5.05 -19.16 -10.04
CA TYR A 57 3.60 -19.39 -10.12
C TYR A 57 2.81 -18.16 -10.56
N LEU A 58 3.34 -16.94 -10.43
CA LEU A 58 2.60 -15.69 -10.61
C LEU A 58 3.19 -14.80 -11.71
N ASP A 59 2.34 -13.98 -12.31
CA ASP A 59 2.76 -12.91 -13.22
C ASP A 59 3.34 -11.69 -12.45
N TRP A 60 4.12 -10.84 -13.14
CA TRP A 60 4.83 -9.70 -12.56
C TRP A 60 3.92 -8.68 -11.85
N LEU A 61 2.69 -8.48 -12.32
CA LEU A 61 1.70 -7.57 -11.72
C LEU A 61 0.63 -8.29 -10.89
N ASN A 62 0.88 -9.51 -10.44
CA ASN A 62 0.03 -10.14 -9.44
C ASN A 62 0.11 -9.37 -8.11
N SER A 63 -1.01 -9.26 -7.40
CA SER A 63 -1.08 -8.53 -6.12
C SER A 63 -0.05 -8.98 -5.09
N TYR A 64 0.25 -10.29 -5.03
CA TYR A 64 1.27 -10.82 -4.14
C TYR A 64 2.69 -10.39 -4.54
N MET A 65 3.00 -10.38 -5.85
CA MET A 65 4.28 -9.89 -6.34
C MET A 65 4.47 -8.40 -6.02
N ILE A 66 3.42 -7.60 -6.18
CA ILE A 66 3.46 -6.18 -5.85
C ILE A 66 3.65 -5.96 -4.35
N PHE A 67 2.99 -6.78 -3.52
CA PHE A 67 3.21 -6.76 -2.08
C PHE A 67 4.67 -7.06 -1.71
N LEU A 68 5.32 -8.03 -2.37
CA LEU A 68 6.75 -8.30 -2.18
C LEU A 68 7.63 -7.12 -2.60
N TYR A 69 7.35 -6.46 -3.74
CA TYR A 69 8.11 -5.27 -4.17
C TYR A 69 7.98 -4.12 -3.17
N THR A 70 6.76 -3.86 -2.69
CA THR A 70 6.52 -2.77 -1.75
C THR A 70 7.07 -3.09 -0.36
N SER A 71 7.03 -4.35 0.07
CA SER A 71 7.67 -4.81 1.31
C SER A 71 9.19 -4.62 1.24
N PHE A 72 9.84 -4.96 0.12
CA PHE A 72 11.24 -4.66 -0.08
C PHE A 72 11.50 -3.16 0.00
N LEU A 73 10.77 -2.38 -0.79
CA LEU A 73 10.97 -0.93 -0.91
C LEU A 73 10.83 -0.19 0.42
N PHE A 74 9.85 -0.57 1.25
CA PHE A 74 9.53 0.17 2.46
C PHE A 74 10.14 -0.40 3.74
N ASN A 75 10.37 -1.72 3.80
CA ASN A 75 10.85 -2.36 5.03
C ASN A 75 12.30 -2.86 4.89
N PHE A 76 12.68 -3.46 3.76
CA PHE A 76 13.95 -4.18 3.66
C PHE A 76 15.09 -3.38 3.01
N THR A 77 14.77 -2.26 2.33
CA THR A 77 15.82 -1.48 1.61
C THR A 77 16.90 -0.93 2.50
N ARG A 78 16.63 -0.59 3.77
CA ARG A 78 17.68 -0.11 4.70
C ARG A 78 18.64 -1.22 5.07
N VAL A 79 18.15 -2.44 5.27
CA VAL A 79 18.98 -3.63 5.49
C VAL A 79 19.78 -3.94 4.23
N PHE A 80 19.15 -3.89 3.04
CA PHE A 80 19.85 -4.06 1.77
C PHE A 80 21.00 -3.05 1.57
N LEU A 81 20.75 -1.77 1.89
CA LEU A 81 21.76 -0.72 1.75
C LEU A 81 22.96 -0.91 2.71
N ASP A 82 22.72 -1.50 3.87
CA ASP A 82 23.79 -1.89 4.79
C ASP A 82 24.57 -3.11 4.27
N VAL A 83 23.88 -4.11 3.72
CA VAL A 83 24.52 -5.27 3.06
C VAL A 83 25.46 -4.84 1.93
N VAL A 84 25.09 -3.82 1.14
CA VAL A 84 25.95 -3.28 0.07
C VAL A 84 26.89 -2.15 0.53
N ASN A 85 27.02 -1.95 1.84
CA ASN A 85 27.91 -0.96 2.47
C ASN A 85 27.68 0.49 2.01
N TYR A 86 26.42 0.84 1.67
CA TYR A 86 26.08 2.22 1.28
C TYR A 86 25.83 3.12 2.50
N LYS A 87 24.99 2.66 3.42
CA LYS A 87 24.67 3.36 4.68
C LYS A 87 24.28 2.34 5.72
N GLU A 88 24.75 2.56 6.94
CA GLU A 88 24.48 1.68 8.06
C GLU A 88 22.98 1.61 8.41
N PHE A 89 22.51 0.39 8.59
CA PHE A 89 21.19 0.09 9.09
C PHE A 89 21.08 0.41 10.60
N GLY A 90 19.98 0.96 11.01
CA GLY A 90 19.76 1.28 12.42
C GLY A 90 19.98 2.75 12.78
N TRP A 91 20.44 3.58 11.84
CA TRP A 91 20.51 5.02 12.06
C TRP A 91 19.15 5.68 11.85
N ALA A 92 18.59 6.27 12.91
CA ALA A 92 17.31 6.97 12.91
C ALA A 92 17.56 8.48 13.03
N THR A 93 17.27 9.25 11.98
CA THR A 93 17.74 10.62 11.87
C THR A 93 16.67 11.70 11.88
N LYS A 94 15.39 11.39 11.62
CA LYS A 94 14.41 12.45 11.33
C LYS A 94 13.75 13.04 12.57
N PHE A 95 13.33 12.20 13.53
CA PHE A 95 12.58 12.63 14.71
C PHE A 95 13.41 12.65 15.99
N ALA A 96 14.42 11.79 16.04
CA ALA A 96 15.40 11.78 17.09
C ALA A 96 16.77 11.50 16.48
N ASN A 97 17.81 12.13 16.98
CA ASN A 97 19.19 11.77 16.66
C ASN A 97 19.52 10.49 17.44
N TYR A 98 19.11 9.35 16.87
CA TYR A 98 18.89 8.12 17.58
C TYR A 98 19.52 6.97 16.83
N TYR A 99 20.17 6.07 17.54
CA TYR A 99 20.86 4.92 17.02
C TYR A 99 20.32 3.66 17.70
N PHE A 100 19.88 2.69 16.93
CA PHE A 100 19.41 1.43 17.49
C PHE A 100 20.60 0.56 17.88
N PHE A 101 20.59 0.05 19.10
CA PHE A 101 21.51 -0.98 19.55
C PHE A 101 21.39 -2.27 18.73
N TYR A 102 22.41 -3.13 18.76
CA TYR A 102 22.41 -4.33 17.93
C TYR A 102 21.27 -5.28 18.26
N GLU A 103 20.85 -5.40 19.52
CA GLU A 103 19.71 -6.20 19.92
C GLU A 103 18.41 -5.76 19.23
N VAL A 104 18.17 -4.46 19.15
CA VAL A 104 17.00 -3.91 18.47
C VAL A 104 17.07 -4.18 16.98
N ARG A 105 18.27 -4.04 16.37
CA ARG A 105 18.46 -4.33 14.93
C ARG A 105 18.23 -5.80 14.62
N GLN A 106 18.74 -6.71 15.43
CA GLN A 106 18.56 -8.15 15.30
C GLN A 106 17.09 -8.52 15.44
N GLU A 107 16.40 -7.94 16.43
CA GLU A 107 14.96 -8.15 16.62
C GLU A 107 14.14 -7.65 15.41
N ILE A 108 14.44 -6.47 14.85
CA ILE A 108 13.80 -5.97 13.62
C ILE A 108 13.96 -6.99 12.48
N ILE A 109 15.17 -7.51 12.26
CA ILE A 109 15.45 -8.45 11.17
C ILE A 109 14.72 -9.78 11.38
N ILE A 110 14.67 -10.28 12.61
CA ILE A 110 13.96 -11.52 12.94
C ILE A 110 12.46 -11.36 12.74
N VAL A 111 11.88 -10.24 13.17
CA VAL A 111 10.46 -9.95 12.92
C VAL A 111 10.19 -9.88 11.41
N PHE A 112 11.06 -9.24 10.63
CA PHE A 112 10.94 -9.21 9.17
C PHE A 112 11.02 -10.61 8.55
N LEU A 113 11.94 -11.46 8.99
CA LEU A 113 12.05 -12.84 8.53
C LEU A 113 10.77 -13.63 8.83
N ILE A 114 10.24 -13.54 10.04
CA ILE A 114 9.01 -14.22 10.44
C ILE A 114 7.82 -13.74 9.61
N VAL A 115 7.62 -12.43 9.46
CA VAL A 115 6.51 -11.88 8.67
C VAL A 115 6.63 -12.32 7.20
N LEU A 116 7.81 -12.24 6.61
CA LEU A 116 8.03 -12.61 5.22
C LEU A 116 7.76 -14.10 4.99
N LEU A 117 8.31 -14.97 5.85
CA LEU A 117 8.14 -16.41 5.76
C LEU A 117 6.69 -16.82 6.03
N CYS A 118 6.05 -16.29 7.07
CA CYS A 118 4.65 -16.62 7.38
C CYS A 118 3.69 -16.12 6.29
N THR A 119 3.92 -14.93 5.71
CA THR A 119 3.12 -14.47 4.56
C THR A 119 3.34 -15.36 3.34
N HIS A 120 4.58 -15.85 3.13
CA HIS A 120 4.87 -16.76 2.04
C HIS A 120 4.33 -18.19 2.28
N LEU A 121 4.25 -18.63 3.54
CA LEU A 121 3.51 -19.85 3.90
C LEU A 121 2.02 -19.72 3.54
N GLY A 122 1.42 -18.58 3.85
CA GLY A 122 0.06 -18.26 3.44
C GLY A 122 -0.13 -18.27 1.92
N PHE A 123 0.84 -17.74 1.17
CA PHE A 123 0.88 -17.85 -0.28
C PHE A 123 0.86 -19.33 -0.74
N PHE A 124 1.73 -20.21 -0.21
CA PHE A 124 1.73 -21.62 -0.57
C PHE A 124 0.40 -22.31 -0.27
N ILE A 125 -0.18 -22.08 0.92
CA ILE A 125 -1.49 -22.61 1.28
C ILE A 125 -2.56 -22.11 0.28
N GLY A 126 -2.48 -20.82 -0.10
CA GLY A 126 -3.40 -20.21 -1.05
C GLY A 126 -3.36 -20.84 -2.44
N ILE A 127 -2.18 -21.28 -2.93
CA ILE A 127 -2.00 -21.87 -4.28
C ILE A 127 -2.05 -23.39 -4.33
N LEU A 128 -2.08 -24.08 -3.18
CA LEU A 128 -1.85 -25.53 -3.10
C LEU A 128 -2.86 -26.33 -3.94
N ASN A 129 -4.12 -25.89 -3.95
CA ASN A 129 -5.22 -26.52 -4.67
C ASN A 129 -5.67 -25.73 -5.89
N GLU A 130 -4.85 -24.77 -6.36
CA GLU A 130 -5.20 -23.91 -7.49
C GLU A 130 -4.45 -24.35 -8.74
N ASP A 131 -5.13 -24.37 -9.89
CA ASP A 131 -4.48 -24.56 -11.17
C ASP A 131 -3.78 -23.26 -11.60
N GLU A 132 -2.65 -23.40 -12.30
CA GLU A 132 -1.87 -22.27 -12.79
C GLU A 132 -2.69 -21.34 -13.71
N ILE A 133 -3.62 -21.92 -14.46
CA ILE A 133 -4.52 -21.22 -15.38
C ILE A 133 -5.48 -20.31 -14.59
N GLU A 134 -5.99 -20.75 -13.42
CA GLU A 134 -6.89 -19.93 -12.60
C GLU A 134 -6.20 -18.72 -11.97
N LEU A 135 -4.93 -18.84 -11.60
CA LEU A 135 -4.15 -17.73 -11.03
C LEU A 135 -3.79 -16.67 -12.08
N LYS A 136 -3.64 -17.08 -13.34
CA LYS A 136 -3.29 -16.21 -14.48
C LYS A 136 -4.50 -15.85 -15.35
N GLY A 137 -5.69 -16.35 -15.04
CA GLY A 137 -6.91 -16.13 -15.82
C GLY A 137 -7.35 -14.67 -15.85
N GLY A 138 -7.87 -14.25 -16.99
CA GLY A 138 -8.53 -12.96 -17.18
C GLY A 138 -9.95 -12.94 -16.62
N ILE A 139 -10.63 -11.79 -16.77
CA ILE A 139 -11.99 -11.60 -16.28
C ILE A 139 -13.00 -12.48 -17.04
N THR A 140 -13.94 -13.06 -16.29
CA THR A 140 -15.05 -13.86 -16.83
C THR A 140 -16.36 -13.10 -16.88
N LEU A 141 -16.40 -11.87 -16.33
CA LEU A 141 -17.58 -11.04 -16.28
C LEU A 141 -17.88 -10.41 -17.64
N ALA A 142 -19.17 -10.38 -18.03
CA ALA A 142 -19.60 -9.72 -19.26
C ALA A 142 -19.54 -8.19 -19.15
N SER A 143 -19.31 -7.50 -20.28
CA SER A 143 -19.38 -6.03 -20.33
C SER A 143 -20.82 -5.55 -20.14
N ASN A 144 -20.98 -4.35 -19.55
CA ASN A 144 -22.28 -3.73 -19.34
C ASN A 144 -22.26 -2.27 -19.83
N ASN A 145 -22.94 -2.03 -20.97
CA ASN A 145 -22.94 -0.71 -21.59
C ASN A 145 -23.68 0.36 -20.75
N LEU A 146 -24.71 -0.02 -19.98
CA LEU A 146 -25.44 0.91 -19.10
C LEU A 146 -24.49 1.45 -18.04
N TYR A 147 -23.78 0.58 -17.33
CA TYR A 147 -22.79 1.01 -16.34
C TYR A 147 -21.68 1.86 -16.95
N SER A 148 -21.21 1.48 -18.15
CA SER A 148 -20.19 2.25 -18.87
C SER A 148 -20.67 3.68 -19.15
N ASN A 149 -21.89 3.85 -19.63
CA ASN A 149 -22.45 5.16 -19.96
C ASN A 149 -22.71 5.99 -18.71
N VAL A 150 -23.34 5.42 -17.67
CA VAL A 150 -23.60 6.11 -16.40
C VAL A 150 -22.29 6.54 -15.74
N GLY A 151 -21.32 5.61 -15.65
CA GLY A 151 -20.02 5.89 -15.04
C GLY A 151 -19.26 6.99 -15.80
N LEU A 152 -19.26 6.92 -17.14
CA LEU A 152 -18.61 7.92 -17.99
C LEU A 152 -19.28 9.31 -17.87
N THR A 153 -20.61 9.37 -17.82
CA THR A 153 -21.38 10.61 -17.66
C THR A 153 -21.04 11.29 -16.33
N LEU A 154 -21.07 10.54 -15.21
CA LEU A 154 -20.72 11.07 -13.90
C LEU A 154 -19.25 11.54 -13.86
N PHE A 155 -18.36 10.77 -14.46
CA PHE A 155 -16.94 11.10 -14.56
C PHE A 155 -16.72 12.42 -15.33
N ILE A 156 -17.32 12.57 -16.52
CA ILE A 156 -17.15 13.76 -17.37
C ILE A 156 -17.77 15.00 -16.73
N ILE A 157 -18.99 14.91 -16.20
CA ILE A 157 -19.69 16.06 -15.59
C ILE A 157 -18.91 16.59 -14.38
N SER A 158 -18.23 15.72 -13.63
CA SER A 158 -17.46 16.14 -12.46
C SER A 158 -16.13 16.82 -12.79
N LEU A 159 -15.55 16.58 -13.98
CA LEU A 159 -14.21 17.06 -14.33
C LEU A 159 -14.06 18.60 -14.32
N PRO A 160 -14.98 19.42 -14.90
CA PRO A 160 -14.82 20.87 -14.89
C PRO A 160 -14.80 21.45 -13.46
N ALA A 161 -15.72 21.00 -12.61
CA ALA A 161 -15.79 21.45 -11.22
C ALA A 161 -14.56 21.04 -10.41
N LEU A 162 -14.05 19.84 -10.64
CA LEU A 162 -12.83 19.35 -10.00
C LEU A 162 -11.60 20.10 -10.51
N ALA A 163 -11.46 20.31 -11.81
CA ALA A 163 -10.36 21.07 -12.41
C ALA A 163 -10.28 22.50 -11.85
N TYR A 164 -11.42 23.18 -11.71
CA TYR A 164 -11.50 24.49 -11.09
C TYR A 164 -11.03 24.47 -9.63
N LYS A 165 -11.51 23.49 -8.83
CA LYS A 165 -11.07 23.30 -7.46
C LYS A 165 -9.55 23.09 -7.37
N MET A 166 -9.00 22.24 -8.23
CA MET A 166 -7.57 21.94 -8.27
C MET A 166 -6.75 23.18 -8.66
N PHE A 167 -7.24 23.99 -9.59
CA PHE A 167 -6.60 25.24 -9.97
C PHE A 167 -6.46 26.18 -8.77
N ILE A 168 -7.55 26.37 -7.97
CA ILE A 168 -7.51 27.18 -6.75
C ILE A 168 -6.48 26.61 -5.77
N GLN A 169 -6.49 25.31 -5.52
CA GLN A 169 -5.57 24.68 -4.59
C GLN A 169 -4.10 24.83 -5.01
N LEU A 170 -3.81 24.60 -6.30
CA LEU A 170 -2.46 24.76 -6.82
C LEU A 170 -1.97 26.23 -6.73
N LYS A 171 -2.85 27.20 -6.99
CA LYS A 171 -2.51 28.62 -6.82
C LYS A 171 -2.10 28.92 -5.37
N VAL A 172 -2.84 28.44 -4.41
CA VAL A 172 -2.53 28.62 -2.96
C VAL A 172 -1.20 27.96 -2.61
N ILE A 173 -0.94 26.75 -3.09
CA ILE A 173 0.32 26.04 -2.81
C ILE A 173 1.52 26.72 -3.45
N LEU A 174 1.37 27.26 -4.68
CA LEU A 174 2.45 28.00 -5.34
C LEU A 174 2.79 29.31 -4.61
N GLN A 175 1.80 29.95 -3.97
CA GLN A 175 2.00 31.18 -3.20
C GLN A 175 2.53 30.91 -1.79
N ALA A 176 1.90 30.02 -1.02
CA ALA A 176 2.20 29.76 0.39
C ALA A 176 3.26 28.67 0.61
N GLY A 177 3.71 27.99 -0.45
CA GLY A 177 4.64 26.87 -0.37
C GLY A 177 3.95 25.53 -0.04
N TYR A 178 4.76 24.48 -0.11
CA TYR A 178 4.29 23.10 0.08
C TYR A 178 3.69 22.84 1.47
N GLU A 179 4.18 23.52 2.49
CA GLU A 179 3.69 23.35 3.87
C GLU A 179 2.22 23.73 4.02
N ALA A 180 1.68 24.57 3.13
CA ALA A 180 0.26 24.93 3.09
C ALA A 180 -0.70 23.74 3.05
N TYR A 181 -0.24 22.61 2.51
CA TYR A 181 -1.03 21.37 2.48
C TYR A 181 -1.18 20.76 3.89
N TYR A 182 -0.13 20.80 4.72
CA TYR A 182 -0.10 20.19 6.05
C TYR A 182 -0.53 21.15 7.15
N THR A 183 -0.26 22.43 7.01
CA THR A 183 -0.57 23.46 8.02
C THR A 183 -2.04 23.88 8.09
N GLY A 184 -2.89 23.23 7.30
CA GLY A 184 -4.33 23.53 7.31
C GLY A 184 -4.75 24.76 6.51
N ILE A 185 -3.82 25.50 5.88
CA ILE A 185 -4.13 26.68 5.05
C ILE A 185 -5.16 26.34 3.96
N LEU A 186 -5.07 25.17 3.36
CA LEU A 186 -6.05 24.71 2.37
C LEU A 186 -7.44 24.42 2.96
N LYS A 187 -7.56 24.18 4.27
CA LYS A 187 -8.86 24.01 4.94
C LYS A 187 -9.61 25.32 5.08
N GLY A 188 -8.89 26.44 5.19
CA GLY A 188 -9.46 27.79 5.26
C GLY A 188 -9.85 28.38 3.89
N VAL A 189 -9.54 27.70 2.78
CA VAL A 189 -9.89 28.19 1.44
C VAL A 189 -11.37 27.94 1.15
N GLU A 190 -12.10 28.99 0.85
CA GLU A 190 -13.48 28.88 0.40
C GLU A 190 -13.56 28.38 -1.05
N TYR A 191 -14.35 27.32 -1.24
CA TYR A 191 -14.58 26.75 -2.55
C TYR A 191 -16.04 27.01 -2.98
N PRO A 192 -16.29 27.38 -4.24
CA PRO A 192 -17.63 27.49 -4.78
C PRO A 192 -18.44 26.21 -4.55
N PHE A 193 -19.73 26.35 -4.27
CA PHE A 193 -20.61 25.23 -3.92
C PHE A 193 -20.55 24.09 -4.95
N PHE A 194 -20.51 24.39 -6.25
CA PHE A 194 -20.48 23.39 -7.31
C PHE A 194 -19.21 22.52 -7.33
N THR A 195 -18.14 22.94 -6.64
CA THR A 195 -16.91 22.16 -6.51
C THR A 195 -16.94 21.19 -5.34
N LYS A 196 -17.89 21.38 -4.40
CA LYS A 196 -18.03 20.50 -3.24
C LYS A 196 -18.46 19.11 -3.71
N GLY A 197 -17.74 18.08 -3.28
CA GLY A 197 -18.03 16.69 -3.66
C GLY A 197 -17.59 16.28 -5.08
N SER A 198 -17.11 17.19 -5.94
CA SER A 198 -16.72 16.86 -7.32
C SER A 198 -15.73 15.69 -7.42
N GLY A 199 -14.73 15.62 -6.52
CA GLY A 199 -13.79 14.51 -6.45
C GLY A 199 -14.43 13.17 -6.08
N THR A 200 -15.44 13.19 -5.22
CA THR A 200 -16.25 12.00 -4.86
C THR A 200 -17.07 11.53 -6.04
N VAL A 201 -17.78 12.46 -6.72
CA VAL A 201 -18.57 12.13 -7.92
C VAL A 201 -17.68 11.56 -9.02
N MET A 202 -16.51 12.15 -9.28
CA MET A 202 -15.54 11.62 -10.23
C MET A 202 -15.13 10.19 -9.87
N THR A 203 -14.82 9.94 -8.60
CA THR A 203 -14.41 8.62 -8.14
C THR A 203 -15.53 7.59 -8.28
N ILE A 204 -16.77 7.94 -7.91
CA ILE A 204 -17.95 7.09 -8.10
C ILE A 204 -18.16 6.79 -9.59
N GLY A 205 -18.10 7.81 -10.44
CA GLY A 205 -18.20 7.63 -11.89
C GLY A 205 -17.14 6.71 -12.46
N PHE A 206 -15.88 6.88 -12.02
CA PHE A 206 -14.78 6.02 -12.42
C PHE A 206 -14.97 4.57 -11.94
N LEU A 207 -15.46 4.35 -10.72
CA LEU A 207 -15.74 3.02 -10.16
C LEU A 207 -16.84 2.30 -10.94
N ILE A 208 -17.96 2.97 -11.22
CA ILE A 208 -19.05 2.42 -12.02
C ILE A 208 -18.56 2.08 -13.44
N PHE A 209 -17.74 2.95 -14.02
CA PHE A 209 -17.11 2.71 -15.31
C PHE A 209 -16.19 1.46 -15.27
N LEU A 210 -15.36 1.28 -14.24
CA LEU A 210 -14.48 0.11 -14.13
C LEU A 210 -15.27 -1.20 -14.04
N ILE A 211 -16.30 -1.28 -13.19
CA ILE A 211 -17.11 -2.50 -13.04
C ILE A 211 -17.96 -2.83 -14.27
N SER A 212 -18.11 -1.89 -15.21
CA SER A 212 -18.77 -2.12 -16.49
C SER A 212 -17.95 -3.01 -17.43
N ILE A 213 -16.67 -3.18 -17.17
CA ILE A 213 -15.69 -3.86 -18.03
C ILE A 213 -15.68 -3.21 -19.43
N PRO A 214 -15.22 -1.95 -19.49
CA PRO A 214 -15.20 -1.19 -20.72
C PRO A 214 -14.27 -1.82 -21.77
N THR A 215 -14.43 -1.43 -23.04
CA THR A 215 -13.46 -1.80 -24.06
C THR A 215 -12.08 -1.22 -23.75
N LYS A 216 -11.02 -1.93 -24.14
CA LYS A 216 -9.62 -1.56 -23.88
C LYS A 216 -9.32 -0.09 -24.25
N LYS A 217 -9.82 0.38 -25.40
CA LYS A 217 -9.64 1.77 -25.86
C LYS A 217 -10.31 2.78 -24.92
N LYS A 218 -11.58 2.56 -24.56
CA LYS A 218 -12.31 3.42 -23.61
C LYS A 218 -11.62 3.43 -22.25
N PHE A 219 -11.19 2.26 -21.75
CA PHE A 219 -10.47 2.14 -20.50
C PHE A 219 -9.20 2.99 -20.48
N LEU A 220 -8.33 2.86 -21.49
CA LEU A 220 -7.07 3.62 -21.55
C LEU A 220 -7.31 5.13 -21.59
N THR A 221 -8.32 5.60 -22.34
CA THR A 221 -8.65 7.03 -22.42
C THR A 221 -9.14 7.57 -21.09
N VAL A 222 -10.12 6.90 -20.45
CA VAL A 222 -10.70 7.36 -19.18
C VAL A 222 -9.71 7.26 -18.04
N SER A 223 -8.95 6.15 -17.97
CA SER A 223 -7.90 5.96 -16.96
C SER A 223 -6.74 6.95 -17.15
N GLY A 224 -6.40 7.31 -18.39
CA GLY A 224 -5.43 8.37 -18.67
C GLY A 224 -5.88 9.73 -18.10
N LEU A 225 -7.12 10.13 -18.35
CA LEU A 225 -7.70 11.35 -17.77
C LEU A 225 -7.74 11.30 -16.24
N TYR A 226 -8.15 10.16 -15.69
CA TYR A 226 -8.15 9.94 -14.24
C TYR A 226 -6.74 10.09 -13.64
N LEU A 227 -5.74 9.49 -14.27
CA LEU A 227 -4.34 9.60 -13.83
C LEU A 227 -3.80 11.03 -13.97
N MET A 228 -4.20 11.80 -14.99
CA MET A 228 -3.84 13.22 -15.08
C MET A 228 -4.36 14.01 -13.88
N VAL A 229 -5.60 13.77 -13.46
CA VAL A 229 -6.17 14.40 -12.26
C VAL A 229 -5.36 14.00 -11.01
N LYS A 230 -5.04 12.71 -10.85
CA LYS A 230 -4.22 12.23 -9.70
C LYS A 230 -2.78 12.74 -9.74
N LEU A 231 -2.23 12.96 -10.93
CA LEU A 231 -0.94 13.59 -11.12
C LEU A 231 -0.95 15.04 -10.62
N LEU A 232 -1.97 15.82 -11.00
CA LEU A 232 -2.14 17.19 -10.50
C LEU A 232 -2.31 17.20 -8.95
N ASP A 233 -3.04 16.25 -8.38
CA ASP A 233 -3.12 16.09 -6.93
C ASP A 233 -1.73 15.82 -6.29
N SER A 234 -0.84 15.12 -6.98
CA SER A 234 0.49 14.79 -6.45
C SER A 234 1.38 16.02 -6.27
N PHE A 235 1.17 17.07 -7.05
CA PHE A 235 1.89 18.35 -6.88
C PHE A 235 1.54 19.07 -5.58
N LYS A 236 0.39 18.74 -4.96
CA LYS A 236 0.04 19.24 -3.62
C LYS A 236 0.86 18.55 -2.50
N GLY A 237 1.59 17.49 -2.83
CA GLY A 237 2.48 16.77 -1.93
C GLY A 237 2.20 15.28 -1.70
N ALA A 238 1.08 14.79 -2.16
CA ALA A 238 0.64 13.40 -1.96
C ALA A 238 1.04 12.48 -3.13
N ARG A 239 2.35 12.43 -3.48
CA ARG A 239 2.88 11.62 -4.60
C ARG A 239 2.50 10.13 -4.53
N ALA A 240 2.33 9.61 -3.31
CA ALA A 240 1.94 8.23 -3.10
C ALA A 240 0.56 7.92 -3.72
N ILE A 241 -0.37 8.87 -3.69
CA ILE A 241 -1.72 8.70 -4.28
C ILE A 241 -1.62 8.45 -5.79
N PHE A 242 -0.83 9.25 -6.52
CA PHE A 242 -0.64 9.04 -7.95
C PHE A 242 -0.02 7.68 -8.26
N LEU A 243 1.05 7.31 -7.55
CA LEU A 243 1.79 6.08 -7.81
C LEU A 243 0.97 4.83 -7.49
N THR A 244 0.22 4.82 -6.41
CA THR A 244 -0.66 3.70 -6.08
C THR A 244 -1.82 3.56 -7.06
N GLN A 245 -2.38 4.67 -7.57
CA GLN A 245 -3.42 4.64 -8.59
C GLN A 245 -2.86 4.21 -9.95
N LEU A 246 -1.64 4.60 -10.31
CA LEU A 246 -0.96 4.12 -11.51
C LEU A 246 -0.75 2.60 -11.45
N LEU A 247 -0.25 2.06 -10.34
CA LEU A 247 -0.09 0.62 -10.12
C LEU A 247 -1.43 -0.11 -10.17
N PHE A 248 -2.48 0.45 -9.55
CA PHE A 248 -3.83 -0.11 -9.61
C PHE A 248 -4.36 -0.20 -11.05
N ILE A 249 -4.23 0.87 -11.83
CA ILE A 249 -4.67 0.89 -13.23
C ILE A 249 -3.89 -0.11 -14.08
N MET A 250 -2.59 -0.26 -13.85
CA MET A 250 -1.77 -1.27 -14.53
C MET A 250 -2.17 -2.69 -14.12
N TRP A 251 -2.41 -2.93 -12.83
CA TRP A 251 -2.93 -4.19 -12.32
C TRP A 251 -4.29 -4.53 -12.94
N TYR A 252 -5.23 -3.57 -12.93
CA TYR A 252 -6.54 -3.72 -13.54
C TYR A 252 -6.42 -4.06 -15.05
N TYR A 253 -5.58 -3.32 -15.76
CA TYR A 253 -5.32 -3.55 -17.19
C TYR A 253 -4.78 -4.95 -17.46
N ALA A 254 -3.80 -5.40 -16.71
CA ALA A 254 -3.25 -6.74 -16.86
C ALA A 254 -4.29 -7.81 -16.53
N LYS A 255 -5.03 -7.63 -15.40
CA LYS A 255 -5.97 -8.63 -14.89
C LYS A 255 -7.24 -8.74 -15.73
N VAL A 256 -7.86 -7.60 -16.06
CA VAL A 256 -9.15 -7.57 -16.78
C VAL A 256 -8.98 -7.96 -18.26
N TYR A 257 -7.92 -7.49 -18.90
CA TYR A 257 -7.70 -7.77 -20.33
C TYR A 257 -6.74 -8.95 -20.59
N GLY A 258 -6.33 -9.68 -19.57
CA GLY A 258 -5.47 -10.85 -19.67
C GLY A 258 -4.08 -10.57 -20.28
N ILE A 259 -3.55 -9.36 -20.04
CA ILE A 259 -2.30 -8.90 -20.65
C ILE A 259 -1.11 -9.26 -19.76
N LYS A 260 -0.21 -10.07 -20.28
CA LYS A 260 1.05 -10.40 -19.60
C LYS A 260 2.03 -9.22 -19.68
N ILE A 261 2.39 -8.67 -18.54
CA ILE A 261 3.39 -7.62 -18.46
C ILE A 261 4.79 -8.24 -18.45
N LYS A 262 5.66 -7.75 -19.34
CA LYS A 262 7.05 -8.21 -19.43
C LYS A 262 7.92 -7.56 -18.35
N ALA A 263 8.98 -8.26 -17.90
CA ALA A 263 9.97 -7.74 -16.96
C ALA A 263 10.52 -6.35 -17.38
N LYS A 264 10.84 -6.18 -18.67
CA LYS A 264 11.30 -4.89 -19.22
C LYS A 264 10.32 -3.72 -18.94
N THR A 265 9.01 -3.98 -18.98
CA THR A 265 7.98 -2.97 -18.66
C THR A 265 8.00 -2.64 -17.16
N MET A 266 8.19 -3.64 -16.29
CA MET A 266 8.33 -3.41 -14.85
C MET A 266 9.56 -2.57 -14.51
N VAL A 267 10.71 -2.88 -15.13
CA VAL A 267 11.94 -2.09 -14.94
C VAL A 267 11.72 -0.62 -15.38
N LYS A 268 11.06 -0.40 -16.52
CA LYS A 268 10.73 0.96 -16.98
C LYS A 268 9.79 1.68 -15.99
N LEU A 269 8.80 0.98 -15.44
CA LEU A 269 7.88 1.54 -14.45
C LEU A 269 8.61 1.95 -13.18
N VAL A 270 9.47 1.08 -12.65
CA VAL A 270 10.27 1.38 -11.45
C VAL A 270 11.19 2.57 -11.71
N GLY A 271 11.91 2.60 -12.84
CA GLY A 271 12.75 3.73 -13.23
C GLY A 271 11.96 5.05 -13.35
N PHE A 272 10.80 5.01 -14.01
CA PHE A 272 9.90 6.17 -14.09
C PHE A 272 9.47 6.64 -12.69
N THR A 273 9.06 5.72 -11.82
CA THR A 273 8.63 6.03 -10.45
C THR A 273 9.75 6.69 -9.63
N MET A 274 10.98 6.19 -9.76
CA MET A 274 12.16 6.76 -9.09
C MET A 274 12.45 8.18 -9.60
N ILE A 275 12.56 8.38 -10.91
CA ILE A 275 12.84 9.69 -11.52
C ILE A 275 11.73 10.68 -11.15
N PHE A 276 10.47 10.30 -11.33
CA PHE A 276 9.31 11.13 -11.00
C PHE A 276 9.31 11.57 -9.53
N SER A 277 9.59 10.63 -8.61
CA SER A 277 9.67 10.96 -7.19
C SER A 277 10.79 11.94 -6.86
N GLN A 278 11.96 11.81 -7.50
CA GLN A 278 13.08 12.71 -7.28
C GLN A 278 12.85 14.10 -7.88
N VAL A 279 12.27 14.17 -9.07
CA VAL A 279 11.87 15.45 -9.69
C VAL A 279 10.91 16.21 -8.78
N LEU A 280 9.89 15.54 -8.22
CA LEU A 280 8.96 16.15 -7.27
C LEU A 280 9.67 16.64 -5.98
N VAL A 281 10.64 15.89 -5.47
CA VAL A 281 11.43 16.31 -4.30
C VAL A 281 12.28 17.53 -4.63
N SER A 282 12.93 17.57 -5.80
CA SER A 282 13.75 18.69 -6.23
C SER A 282 12.94 19.98 -6.42
N ILE A 283 11.77 19.88 -7.06
CA ILE A 283 10.83 21.01 -7.19
C ILE A 283 10.44 21.56 -5.81
N ARG A 284 10.16 20.68 -4.85
CA ARG A 284 9.74 21.06 -3.48
C ARG A 284 10.85 21.69 -2.65
N SER A 285 12.06 21.14 -2.74
CA SER A 285 13.22 21.58 -1.96
C SER A 285 13.95 22.77 -2.60
N LYS A 286 13.52 23.22 -3.79
CA LYS A 286 14.20 24.24 -4.61
C LYS A 286 15.68 23.91 -4.85
N LYS A 287 16.06 22.63 -4.81
CA LYS A 287 17.43 22.16 -5.05
C LYS A 287 17.59 21.78 -6.52
N ILE A 288 18.75 22.11 -7.07
CA ILE A 288 19.11 21.71 -8.44
C ILE A 288 19.21 20.19 -8.49
N PHE A 289 18.55 19.58 -9.47
CA PHE A 289 18.62 18.14 -9.70
C PHE A 289 20.04 17.77 -10.16
N SER A 290 20.80 17.06 -9.32
CA SER A 290 22.10 16.50 -9.72
C SER A 290 21.90 15.13 -10.35
N PHE A 291 22.47 14.92 -11.54
CA PHE A 291 22.25 13.71 -12.34
C PHE A 291 23.27 12.60 -12.03
N ASP A 292 23.52 12.34 -10.75
CA ASP A 292 24.23 11.11 -10.38
C ASP A 292 23.18 10.00 -10.21
N LEU A 293 23.04 9.15 -11.23
CA LEU A 293 22.02 8.11 -11.28
C LEU A 293 22.14 7.11 -10.13
N ILE A 294 23.37 6.67 -9.84
CA ILE A 294 23.62 5.65 -8.81
C ILE A 294 23.28 6.21 -7.43
N LYS A 295 23.80 7.39 -7.11
CA LYS A 295 23.49 8.08 -5.87
C LYS A 295 21.99 8.38 -5.75
N THR A 296 21.35 8.79 -6.83
CA THR A 296 19.90 9.06 -6.86
C THR A 296 19.08 7.81 -6.53
N VAL A 297 19.45 6.66 -7.08
CA VAL A 297 18.78 5.37 -6.77
C VAL A 297 18.99 5.01 -5.30
N TYR A 298 20.19 5.08 -4.79
CA TYR A 298 20.48 4.74 -3.39
C TYR A 298 19.80 5.70 -2.41
N ASP A 299 19.83 7.00 -2.66
CA ASP A 299 19.13 8.00 -1.82
C ASP A 299 17.62 7.84 -1.89
N PHE A 300 17.07 7.46 -3.05
CA PHE A 300 15.65 7.12 -3.18
C PHE A 300 15.32 5.90 -2.30
N LEU A 301 16.04 4.80 -2.45
CA LEU A 301 15.84 3.58 -1.67
C LEU A 301 15.98 3.86 -0.17
N PHE A 302 17.00 4.61 0.23
CA PHE A 302 17.21 5.01 1.61
C PHE A 302 16.04 5.82 2.18
N SER A 303 15.48 6.74 1.38
CA SER A 303 14.34 7.56 1.79
C SER A 303 13.01 6.79 1.84
N GLN A 304 12.84 5.77 0.99
CA GLN A 304 11.63 4.94 1.03
C GLN A 304 11.66 3.92 2.17
N GLY A 305 12.83 3.36 2.49
CA GLY A 305 13.00 2.38 3.56
C GLY A 305 12.83 2.93 4.98
N VAL A 306 12.34 4.17 5.15
CA VAL A 306 12.15 4.80 6.45
C VAL A 306 11.13 4.09 7.35
N SER A 307 10.24 3.27 6.77
CA SER A 307 9.18 2.60 7.53
C SER A 307 9.69 1.58 8.54
N TYR A 308 10.90 1.06 8.38
CA TYR A 308 11.52 0.17 9.37
C TYR A 308 11.72 0.86 10.72
N LEU A 309 11.93 2.20 10.72
CA LEU A 309 12.12 2.96 11.95
C LEU A 309 10.94 2.83 12.90
N VAL A 310 9.72 2.76 12.36
CA VAL A 310 8.51 2.60 13.17
C VAL A 310 8.56 1.31 13.96
N LEU A 311 8.98 0.20 13.33
CA LEU A 311 9.18 -1.07 14.03
C LEU A 311 10.30 -0.97 15.05
N GLY A 312 11.44 -0.35 14.69
CA GLY A 312 12.57 -0.16 15.61
C GLY A 312 12.18 0.63 16.86
N TYR A 313 11.50 1.75 16.70
CA TYR A 313 10.98 2.52 17.84
C TYR A 313 9.94 1.75 18.64
N THR A 314 9.08 0.96 18.01
CA THR A 314 8.10 0.13 18.72
C THR A 314 8.78 -0.93 19.59
N ILE A 315 9.86 -1.54 19.11
CA ILE A 315 10.65 -2.50 19.87
C ILE A 315 11.34 -1.82 21.05
N ASP A 316 12.02 -0.73 20.78
CA ASP A 316 12.91 -0.06 21.75
C ASP A 316 12.13 0.72 22.83
N LEU A 317 10.98 1.27 22.46
CA LEU A 317 10.10 2.01 23.38
C LEU A 317 8.91 1.18 23.88
N LYS A 318 8.96 -0.15 23.75
CA LYS A 318 7.85 -1.05 24.05
C LYS A 318 7.22 -0.76 25.43
N ASP A 319 8.04 -0.63 26.44
CA ASP A 319 7.57 -0.43 27.83
C ASP A 319 6.90 0.93 28.05
N LYS A 320 7.14 1.91 27.17
CA LYS A 320 6.56 3.25 27.25
C LYS A 320 5.24 3.41 26.49
N ILE A 321 5.06 2.64 25.41
CA ILE A 321 3.93 2.82 24.49
C ILE A 321 2.85 1.74 24.59
N VAL A 322 3.18 0.57 25.16
CA VAL A 322 2.26 -0.58 25.25
C VAL A 322 1.11 -0.30 26.23
N GLY A 323 -0.08 -0.75 25.85
CA GLY A 323 -1.24 -0.82 26.73
C GLY A 323 -2.03 0.47 26.97
N ILE A 324 -1.71 1.56 26.28
CA ILE A 324 -2.45 2.81 26.41
C ILE A 324 -3.48 2.93 25.29
N GLY A 325 -4.68 2.45 25.50
CA GLY A 325 -5.79 2.58 24.56
C GLY A 325 -6.79 1.45 24.67
N PRO A 326 -8.03 1.64 24.17
CA PRO A 326 -9.11 0.71 24.36
C PRO A 326 -9.02 -0.55 23.48
N TYR A 327 -8.15 -0.58 22.47
CA TYR A 327 -7.99 -1.68 21.50
C TYR A 327 -6.56 -1.73 20.93
N PRO A 328 -6.10 -2.85 20.36
CA PRO A 328 -4.78 -2.96 19.74
C PRO A 328 -4.58 -1.99 18.58
N TYR A 329 -3.36 -1.53 18.36
CA TYR A 329 -3.00 -0.55 17.31
C TYR A 329 -3.47 -0.98 15.92
N ILE A 330 -3.40 -2.27 15.59
CA ILE A 330 -3.83 -2.79 14.30
C ILE A 330 -5.29 -2.46 13.96
N LEU A 331 -6.14 -2.24 14.97
CA LEU A 331 -7.55 -1.93 14.78
C LEU A 331 -7.82 -0.44 14.54
N GLN A 332 -6.83 0.43 14.71
CA GLN A 332 -7.03 1.87 14.59
C GLN A 332 -7.60 2.28 13.22
N GLY A 333 -7.09 1.70 12.15
CA GLY A 333 -7.57 2.01 10.80
C GLY A 333 -9.05 1.75 10.57
N LEU A 334 -9.69 0.89 11.40
CA LEU A 334 -11.13 0.64 11.35
C LEU A 334 -11.93 1.86 11.84
N PHE A 335 -11.47 2.52 12.91
CA PHE A 335 -12.21 3.58 13.59
C PHE A 335 -11.85 5.00 13.14
N GLY A 336 -10.78 5.12 12.34
CA GLY A 336 -10.28 6.39 11.82
C GLY A 336 -9.30 7.08 12.79
N PHE A 337 -8.70 8.18 12.31
CA PHE A 337 -7.73 8.95 13.05
C PHE A 337 -8.38 10.15 13.72
N GLN A 338 -7.98 10.42 14.95
CA GLN A 338 -8.39 11.61 15.67
C GLN A 338 -7.38 12.76 15.44
N PRO A 339 -7.79 14.03 15.56
CA PRO A 339 -6.85 15.15 15.50
C PRO A 339 -5.78 15.02 16.58
N GLN A 340 -4.54 15.35 16.25
CA GLN A 340 -3.44 15.35 17.21
C GLN A 340 -3.63 16.46 18.23
N SER A 341 -3.77 16.08 19.50
CA SER A 341 -3.81 16.98 20.65
C SER A 341 -3.37 16.24 21.91
N PRO A 342 -2.93 16.93 22.97
CA PRO A 342 -2.59 16.31 24.24
C PRO A 342 -3.75 15.49 24.83
N GLU A 343 -4.98 15.97 24.70
CA GLU A 343 -6.18 15.31 25.23
C GLU A 343 -6.50 14.03 24.47
N THR A 344 -6.31 14.03 23.14
CA THR A 344 -6.56 12.85 22.31
C THR A 344 -5.49 11.80 22.43
N LEU A 345 -4.27 12.16 22.88
CA LEU A 345 -3.15 11.23 23.00
C LEU A 345 -3.45 10.06 23.95
N LEU A 346 -4.15 10.31 25.06
CA LEU A 346 -4.53 9.28 26.03
C LEU A 346 -5.65 8.35 25.51
N GLN A 347 -6.46 8.86 24.59
CA GLN A 347 -7.61 8.13 24.03
C GLN A 347 -7.30 7.47 22.70
N THR A 348 -6.25 7.93 22.00
CA THR A 348 -5.90 7.40 20.69
C THR A 348 -5.22 6.06 20.80
N ASN A 349 -5.53 5.19 19.87
CA ASN A 349 -4.79 3.96 19.59
C ASN A 349 -3.92 4.08 18.35
N SER A 350 -3.45 5.29 18.04
CA SER A 350 -2.49 5.50 16.94
C SER A 350 -1.08 5.21 17.43
N LEU A 351 -0.50 4.13 16.92
CA LEU A 351 0.91 3.83 17.14
C LEU A 351 1.80 5.00 16.68
N ALA A 352 1.48 5.57 15.51
CA ALA A 352 2.20 6.72 14.97
C ALA A 352 2.18 7.93 15.91
N ASP A 353 1.03 8.25 16.52
CA ASP A 353 0.88 9.38 17.42
C ASP A 353 1.65 9.17 18.72
N LYS A 354 1.54 7.99 19.31
CA LYS A 354 2.25 7.66 20.56
C LYS A 354 3.75 7.67 20.38
N LEU A 355 4.26 7.02 19.32
CA LEU A 355 5.69 7.05 19.01
C LEU A 355 6.19 8.47 18.71
N THR A 356 5.41 9.26 17.95
CA THR A 356 5.79 10.64 17.65
C THR A 356 5.88 11.48 18.90
N TYR A 357 4.92 11.34 19.83
CA TYR A 357 4.92 12.09 21.08
C TYR A 357 6.09 11.69 21.97
N GLU A 358 6.37 10.40 22.15
CA GLU A 358 7.52 9.92 22.94
C GLU A 358 8.87 10.38 22.38
N LEU A 359 9.01 10.41 21.05
CA LEU A 359 10.25 10.80 20.40
C LEU A 359 10.41 12.31 20.28
N ASN A 360 9.35 13.05 20.02
CA ASN A 360 9.35 14.49 19.80
C ASN A 360 7.98 15.10 20.03
N PRO A 361 7.63 15.47 21.29
CA PRO A 361 6.36 16.10 21.62
C PRO A 361 6.08 17.38 20.82
N ALA A 362 7.11 18.17 20.52
CA ALA A 362 6.97 19.42 19.77
C ALA A 362 6.55 19.16 18.31
N ALA A 363 7.04 18.09 17.69
CA ALA A 363 6.62 17.67 16.35
C ALA A 363 5.17 17.17 16.36
N TYR A 364 4.79 16.38 17.36
CA TYR A 364 3.42 15.92 17.54
C TYR A 364 2.43 17.10 17.63
N LEU A 365 2.72 18.10 18.48
CA LEU A 365 1.86 19.28 18.64
C LEU A 365 1.76 20.16 17.39
N LYS A 366 2.71 20.04 16.45
CA LYS A 366 2.67 20.70 15.14
C LYS A 366 1.88 19.91 14.09
N GLY A 367 1.33 18.74 14.45
CA GLY A 367 0.65 17.86 13.49
C GLY A 367 1.60 17.05 12.62
N GLU A 368 2.87 16.91 13.00
CA GLU A 368 3.83 16.04 12.34
C GLU A 368 3.75 14.62 12.90
N GLY A 369 4.21 13.63 12.14
CA GLY A 369 4.21 12.24 12.57
C GLY A 369 5.25 11.39 11.83
N ILE A 370 5.69 10.31 12.49
CA ILE A 370 6.61 9.33 11.91
C ILE A 370 5.92 8.36 10.93
N GLY A 371 4.58 8.38 10.91
CA GLY A 371 3.77 7.40 10.18
C GLY A 371 3.60 6.09 10.95
N SER A 372 2.96 5.12 10.33
CA SER A 372 2.76 3.78 10.88
C SER A 372 3.48 2.71 10.06
N ASN A 373 3.52 1.49 10.58
CA ASN A 373 3.98 0.29 9.89
C ASN A 373 3.14 -0.89 10.37
N TYR A 374 2.52 -1.62 9.44
CA TYR A 374 1.65 -2.75 9.79
C TYR A 374 2.36 -3.84 10.59
N ILE A 375 3.67 -4.04 10.38
CA ILE A 375 4.48 -5.01 11.13
C ILE A 375 4.63 -4.56 12.58
N ALA A 376 4.85 -3.26 12.79
CA ALA A 376 4.93 -2.67 14.13
C ALA A 376 3.60 -2.77 14.87
N GLU A 377 2.48 -2.54 14.17
CA GLU A 377 1.14 -2.72 14.73
C GLU A 377 0.84 -4.19 15.11
N MET A 378 1.32 -5.17 14.29
CA MET A 378 1.21 -6.59 14.62
C MET A 378 2.13 -6.98 15.78
N TYR A 379 3.32 -6.36 15.88
CA TYR A 379 4.27 -6.61 16.95
C TYR A 379 3.70 -6.27 18.34
N ASP A 380 2.86 -5.25 18.43
CA ASP A 380 2.13 -4.89 19.64
C ASP A 380 1.26 -6.06 20.17
N LEU A 381 0.68 -6.84 19.28
CA LEU A 381 -0.13 -8.03 19.63
C LEU A 381 0.72 -9.23 20.07
N GLY A 382 2.01 -9.21 19.80
CA GLY A 382 2.93 -10.31 20.07
C GLY A 382 3.09 -11.31 18.93
N TYR A 383 4.09 -12.20 19.09
CA TYR A 383 4.57 -13.09 18.03
C TYR A 383 3.52 -14.06 17.49
N PHE A 384 2.65 -14.56 18.32
CA PHE A 384 1.55 -15.44 17.87
C PHE A 384 0.69 -14.75 16.81
N TRP A 385 0.32 -13.50 17.06
CA TRP A 385 -0.49 -12.73 16.13
C TRP A 385 0.28 -12.30 14.87
N ILE A 386 1.56 -12.00 14.99
CA ILE A 386 2.41 -11.76 13.82
C ILE A 386 2.35 -12.96 12.87
N ILE A 387 2.53 -14.18 13.39
CA ILE A 387 2.50 -15.41 12.61
C ILE A 387 1.12 -15.62 11.98
N LEU A 388 0.07 -15.58 12.80
CA LEU A 388 -1.29 -15.85 12.34
C LEU A 388 -1.77 -14.86 11.30
N ILE A 389 -1.62 -13.55 11.56
CA ILE A 389 -2.07 -12.49 10.65
C ILE A 389 -1.26 -12.53 9.34
N SER A 390 0.04 -12.80 9.40
CA SER A 390 0.88 -12.90 8.20
C SER A 390 0.45 -14.08 7.32
N ILE A 391 0.17 -15.25 7.88
CA ILE A 391 -0.34 -16.40 7.12
C ILE A 391 -1.70 -16.06 6.48
N ILE A 392 -2.62 -15.49 7.25
CA ILE A 392 -3.94 -15.09 6.76
C ILE A 392 -3.79 -14.06 5.63
N LEU A 393 -2.90 -13.07 5.76
CA LEU A 393 -2.65 -12.07 4.73
C LEU A 393 -2.20 -12.72 3.41
N GLY A 394 -1.25 -13.65 3.46
CA GLY A 394 -0.79 -14.38 2.28
C GLY A 394 -1.92 -15.14 1.59
N ILE A 395 -2.76 -15.86 2.35
CA ILE A 395 -3.93 -16.58 1.83
C ILE A 395 -4.93 -15.59 1.20
N LEU A 396 -5.26 -14.52 1.90
CA LEU A 396 -6.25 -13.53 1.46
C LEU A 396 -5.84 -12.85 0.15
N ILE A 397 -4.57 -12.47 -0.01
CA ILE A 397 -4.07 -11.85 -1.24
C ILE A 397 -4.29 -12.79 -2.44
N ILE A 398 -3.96 -14.07 -2.32
CA ILE A 398 -4.09 -15.06 -3.39
C ILE A 398 -5.55 -15.36 -3.69
N LYS A 399 -6.38 -15.58 -2.68
CA LYS A 399 -7.81 -15.84 -2.86
C LYS A 399 -8.52 -14.63 -3.45
N TYR A 400 -8.21 -13.43 -2.99
CA TYR A 400 -8.75 -12.21 -3.58
C TYR A 400 -8.41 -12.10 -5.06
N GLU A 401 -7.16 -12.32 -5.44
CA GLU A 401 -6.69 -12.29 -6.83
C GLU A 401 -7.44 -13.27 -7.74
N LYS A 402 -7.83 -14.43 -7.21
CA LYS A 402 -8.63 -15.43 -7.93
C LYS A 402 -10.10 -15.01 -8.11
N TYR A 403 -10.72 -14.50 -7.04
CA TYR A 403 -12.16 -14.25 -7.04
C TYR A 403 -12.56 -12.88 -7.59
N VAL A 404 -11.64 -11.91 -7.59
CA VAL A 404 -11.91 -10.54 -8.08
C VAL A 404 -12.37 -10.50 -9.54
N VAL A 405 -11.91 -11.44 -10.37
CA VAL A 405 -12.28 -11.54 -11.79
C VAL A 405 -13.62 -12.23 -12.04
N LYS A 406 -14.19 -12.86 -11.01
CA LYS A 406 -15.44 -13.62 -11.08
C LYS A 406 -16.63 -12.85 -10.46
N ASN A 407 -16.38 -11.75 -9.73
CA ASN A 407 -17.40 -11.05 -8.98
C ASN A 407 -17.26 -9.53 -9.09
N ARG A 408 -18.34 -8.85 -9.56
CA ARG A 408 -18.35 -7.38 -9.74
C ARG A 408 -18.17 -6.60 -8.44
N PHE A 409 -18.70 -7.11 -7.33
CA PHE A 409 -18.51 -6.45 -6.04
C PHE A 409 -17.04 -6.52 -5.62
N LEU A 410 -16.37 -7.67 -5.75
CA LEU A 410 -14.94 -7.77 -5.49
C LEU A 410 -14.13 -6.91 -6.46
N LEU A 411 -14.54 -6.80 -7.73
CA LEU A 411 -13.89 -5.91 -8.68
C LEU A 411 -14.06 -4.44 -8.27
N LEU A 412 -15.21 -4.05 -7.72
CA LEU A 412 -15.44 -2.73 -7.15
C LEU A 412 -14.52 -2.48 -5.95
N THR A 413 -14.40 -3.45 -5.03
CA THR A 413 -13.55 -3.32 -3.84
C THR A 413 -12.07 -3.21 -4.21
N SER A 414 -11.64 -3.68 -5.41
CA SER A 414 -10.24 -3.64 -5.82
C SER A 414 -9.66 -2.23 -5.88
N TYR A 415 -10.49 -1.23 -6.12
CA TYR A 415 -10.07 0.17 -6.14
C TYR A 415 -9.48 0.65 -4.81
N TYR A 416 -9.94 0.10 -3.68
CA TYR A 416 -9.39 0.41 -2.36
C TYR A 416 -8.44 -0.68 -1.87
N PHE A 417 -8.79 -1.94 -2.08
CA PHE A 417 -7.99 -3.06 -1.59
C PHE A 417 -6.60 -3.09 -2.22
N ILE A 418 -6.49 -2.96 -3.54
CA ILE A 418 -5.21 -3.06 -4.23
C ILE A 418 -4.26 -1.89 -3.90
N PRO A 419 -4.66 -0.60 -3.96
CA PRO A 419 -3.81 0.49 -3.51
C PRO A 419 -3.41 0.40 -2.04
N ASN A 420 -4.33 0.00 -1.15
CA ASN A 420 -4.00 -0.20 0.27
C ASN A 420 -2.99 -1.33 0.46
N LEU A 421 -3.16 -2.45 -0.24
CA LEU A 421 -2.20 -3.56 -0.20
C LEU A 421 -0.79 -3.11 -0.63
N PHE A 422 -0.68 -2.23 -1.62
CA PHE A 422 0.61 -1.68 -2.05
C PHE A 422 1.22 -0.73 -1.03
N TYR A 423 0.38 -0.08 -0.22
CA TYR A 423 0.82 0.90 0.76
C TYR A 423 0.97 0.33 2.18
N ILE A 424 0.38 -0.83 2.46
CA ILE A 424 0.39 -1.48 3.79
C ILE A 424 1.81 -1.65 4.37
N PRO A 425 2.87 -1.96 3.59
CA PRO A 425 4.23 -2.04 4.12
C PRO A 425 4.80 -0.70 4.61
N ARG A 426 4.11 0.41 4.34
CA ARG A 426 4.48 1.76 4.78
C ARG A 426 3.44 2.41 5.68
N GLY A 427 2.33 1.77 5.94
CA GLY A 427 1.20 2.35 6.66
C GLY A 427 0.57 1.41 7.65
N SER A 428 -0.57 1.79 8.17
CA SER A 428 -1.40 0.95 9.03
C SER A 428 -1.97 -0.25 8.27
N PHE A 429 -2.19 -1.36 8.98
CA PHE A 429 -2.73 -2.59 8.40
C PHE A 429 -4.09 -2.37 7.71
N PHE A 430 -5.00 -1.69 8.33
CA PHE A 430 -6.32 -1.41 7.74
C PHE A 430 -6.39 -0.11 6.94
N GLY A 431 -5.37 0.74 7.01
CA GLY A 431 -5.38 2.06 6.40
C GLY A 431 -6.41 3.02 7.02
N GLU A 432 -6.31 4.30 6.68
CA GLU A 432 -7.21 5.31 7.21
C GLU A 432 -8.62 5.19 6.62
N GLY A 433 -9.61 5.17 7.52
CA GLY A 433 -11.00 5.28 7.12
C GLY A 433 -11.55 4.06 6.37
N LEU A 434 -11.11 2.85 6.67
CA LEU A 434 -11.60 1.62 6.04
C LEU A 434 -13.13 1.54 6.06
N PHE A 435 -13.78 1.78 7.19
CA PHE A 435 -15.25 1.75 7.27
C PHE A 435 -15.91 2.78 6.36
N LYS A 436 -15.38 4.00 6.30
CA LYS A 436 -15.88 5.05 5.39
C LYS A 436 -15.76 4.61 3.93
N ASN A 437 -14.63 4.03 3.56
CA ASN A 437 -14.38 3.54 2.21
C ASN A 437 -15.28 2.35 1.87
N MET A 438 -15.46 1.41 2.79
CA MET A 438 -16.38 0.28 2.63
C MET A 438 -17.83 0.73 2.53
N ALA A 439 -18.28 1.67 3.36
CA ALA A 439 -19.62 2.24 3.28
C ALA A 439 -19.86 2.91 1.91
N MET A 440 -18.88 3.65 1.38
CA MET A 440 -18.97 4.25 0.05
C MET A 440 -19.05 3.17 -1.04
N LEU A 441 -18.27 2.10 -0.97
CA LEU A 441 -18.34 0.99 -1.93
C LEU A 441 -19.70 0.30 -1.90
N VAL A 442 -20.24 0.04 -0.71
CA VAL A 442 -21.57 -0.55 -0.54
C VAL A 442 -22.63 0.39 -1.14
N ALA A 443 -22.58 1.70 -0.85
CA ALA A 443 -23.50 2.67 -1.41
C ALA A 443 -23.44 2.69 -2.95
N VAL A 444 -22.24 2.69 -3.55
CA VAL A 444 -22.07 2.61 -5.01
C VAL A 444 -22.67 1.33 -5.56
N TYR A 445 -22.42 0.19 -4.88
CA TYR A 445 -22.94 -1.10 -5.31
C TYR A 445 -24.48 -1.14 -5.27
N VAL A 446 -25.11 -0.62 -4.20
CA VAL A 446 -26.56 -0.52 -4.07
C VAL A 446 -27.15 0.35 -5.19
N VAL A 447 -26.54 1.50 -5.49
CA VAL A 447 -26.99 2.36 -6.60
C VAL A 447 -26.90 1.62 -7.93
N VAL A 448 -25.81 0.97 -8.21
CA VAL A 448 -25.59 0.18 -9.44
C VAL A 448 -26.63 -0.95 -9.56
N PHE A 449 -26.85 -1.68 -8.46
CA PHE A 449 -27.83 -2.76 -8.42
C PHE A 449 -29.27 -2.22 -8.64
N SER A 450 -29.62 -1.09 -8.04
CA SER A 450 -30.93 -0.45 -8.21
C SER A 450 -31.17 -0.01 -9.65
N ILE A 451 -30.15 0.54 -10.32
CA ILE A 451 -30.21 0.91 -11.75
C ILE A 451 -30.45 -0.33 -12.61
N ASP A 452 -29.70 -1.42 -12.36
CA ASP A 452 -29.85 -2.68 -13.12
C ASP A 452 -31.24 -3.28 -12.93
N PHE A 453 -31.73 -3.30 -11.69
CA PHE A 453 -33.07 -3.80 -11.37
C PHE A 453 -34.16 -3.00 -12.08
N MET A 454 -34.11 -1.67 -12.05
CA MET A 454 -35.06 -0.81 -12.75
C MET A 454 -35.02 -1.01 -14.27
N TYR A 455 -33.81 -1.10 -14.83
CA TYR A 455 -33.62 -1.30 -16.27
C TYR A 455 -34.23 -2.64 -16.74
N ARG A 456 -33.93 -3.75 -16.07
CA ARG A 456 -34.54 -5.06 -16.37
C ARG A 456 -36.04 -5.07 -16.26
N ARG A 457 -36.60 -4.35 -15.29
CA ARG A 457 -38.06 -4.23 -15.12
C ARG A 457 -38.73 -3.49 -16.29
N ILE A 458 -38.05 -2.48 -16.85
CA ILE A 458 -38.50 -1.74 -18.03
C ILE A 458 -38.44 -2.61 -19.28
N GLU A 459 -37.31 -3.36 -19.48
CA GLU A 459 -37.18 -4.27 -20.61
C GLU A 459 -38.19 -5.40 -20.58
N ASN A 460 -38.43 -6.01 -19.43
CA ASN A 460 -39.44 -7.07 -19.29
C ASN A 460 -40.88 -6.54 -19.58
N LYS A 461 -41.19 -5.28 -19.21
CA LYS A 461 -42.48 -4.68 -19.58
C LYS A 461 -42.60 -4.43 -21.08
N LYS A 462 -41.53 -4.03 -21.76
CA LYS A 462 -41.55 -3.84 -23.23
C LYS A 462 -41.62 -5.15 -24.00
N ALA A 463 -41.16 -6.27 -23.43
CA ALA A 463 -41.28 -7.59 -24.04
C ALA A 463 -42.67 -8.23 -23.86
N LEU A 464 -43.52 -7.68 -23.01
CA LEU A 464 -44.90 -8.11 -22.74
C LEU A 464 -45.97 -7.28 -23.51
N VAL A 465 -45.52 -6.23 -24.17
CA VAL A 465 -46.33 -5.38 -25.09
C VAL A 465 -45.90 -5.66 -26.53
#